data_a67cd6ef0523cec6c3e9024d6e90a44b
#
_entry.id   a67cd6ef0523cec6c3e9024d6e90a44b
#
_cell.length_a   1.000
_cell.length_b   1.000
_cell.length_c   1.000
_cell.angle_alpha   90.00
_cell.angle_beta   90.00
_cell.angle_gamma   90.00
#
_symmetry.space_group_name_H-M   'P 1'
#
loop_
_entity.id
_entity.type
_entity.pdbx_description
1 polymer ?
#
loop_
_entity_poly.entity_id
_entity_poly.type
_entity_poly.pdbx_seq_one_letter_code
_entity_poly.pdbx_strand_id
1 'polypeptide(L)'
;MSGARSWIAGDLTIERGVLDAILAHALETYPNECCGFISGPASEPQQLTAARREVNEADKFHELDPVTFPRTSRTYFKINELKAARAFEAADSARSPIKVIYHSHCDAGAYFSAEDAATFASDGQLMWPCAFIVVSVLEGELADTKLWVHVPGSNEFRESTLTVR
;
A
#
# COMPACT_ATOMS: atom_id res chain seq x y z
N MET A 1 -23.21 -2.75 -3.48
CA MET A 1 -23.26 -4.09 -2.87
C MET A 1 -22.21 -4.15 -1.77
N SER A 2 -22.65 -4.41 -0.56
CA SER A 2 -21.78 -4.42 0.61
C SER A 2 -20.64 -5.43 0.50
N GLY A 3 -20.83 -6.55 -0.16
CA GLY A 3 -19.79 -7.56 -0.37
C GLY A 3 -18.75 -7.17 -1.43
N ALA A 4 -18.99 -6.12 -2.18
CA ALA A 4 -18.17 -5.75 -3.33
C ALA A 4 -16.74 -5.33 -2.96
N ARG A 5 -16.50 -4.90 -1.72
CA ARG A 5 -15.19 -4.44 -1.25
C ARG A 5 -14.69 -5.23 -0.05
N SER A 6 -14.98 -6.51 -0.02
CA SER A 6 -14.59 -7.38 1.09
C SER A 6 -13.06 -7.49 1.29
N TRP A 7 -12.27 -7.15 0.27
CA TRP A 7 -10.81 -7.11 0.39
C TRP A 7 -10.31 -6.13 1.47
N ILE A 8 -11.10 -5.12 1.83
CA ILE A 8 -10.74 -4.17 2.90
C ILE A 8 -10.51 -4.89 4.23
N ALA A 9 -11.22 -5.99 4.46
CA ALA A 9 -11.10 -6.77 5.70
C ALA A 9 -9.94 -7.77 5.70
N GLY A 10 -9.23 -7.92 4.57
CA GLY A 10 -8.06 -8.80 4.49
C GLY A 10 -8.35 -10.21 4.04
N ASP A 11 -7.48 -11.14 4.44
CA ASP A 11 -7.46 -12.53 3.97
C ASP A 11 -7.39 -12.58 2.44
N LEU A 12 -6.30 -12.03 1.90
CA LEU A 12 -6.11 -11.88 0.48
C LEU A 12 -5.14 -12.93 -0.07
N THR A 13 -5.31 -13.25 -1.35
CA THR A 13 -4.44 -14.16 -2.09
C THR A 13 -3.74 -13.38 -3.21
N ILE A 14 -2.42 -13.41 -3.19
CA ILE A 14 -1.60 -12.73 -4.21
C ILE A 14 -0.98 -13.75 -5.16
N GLU A 15 -1.05 -13.48 -6.45
CA GLU A 15 -0.33 -14.28 -7.43
C GLU A 15 1.17 -14.13 -7.25
N ARG A 16 1.91 -15.22 -7.41
CA ARG A 16 3.37 -15.24 -7.25
C ARG A 16 4.06 -14.15 -8.07
N GLY A 17 3.67 -14.00 -9.33
CA GLY A 17 4.26 -12.98 -10.20
C GLY A 17 4.01 -11.55 -9.73
N VAL A 18 2.87 -11.30 -9.10
CA VAL A 18 2.53 -9.99 -8.53
C VAL A 18 3.38 -9.72 -7.29
N LEU A 19 3.52 -10.70 -6.42
CA LEU A 19 4.40 -10.60 -5.25
C LEU A 19 5.84 -10.33 -5.69
N ASP A 20 6.35 -11.11 -6.64
CA ASP A 20 7.71 -10.92 -7.16
C ASP A 20 7.91 -9.51 -7.72
N ALA A 21 6.90 -8.95 -8.39
CA ALA A 21 6.97 -7.60 -8.95
C ALA A 21 7.09 -6.52 -7.86
N ILE A 22 6.33 -6.61 -6.77
CA ILE A 22 6.44 -5.63 -5.69
C ILE A 22 7.73 -5.79 -4.89
N LEU A 23 8.21 -7.02 -4.71
CA LEU A 23 9.49 -7.29 -4.07
C LEU A 23 10.66 -6.71 -4.89
N ALA A 24 10.62 -6.89 -6.20
CA ALA A 24 11.63 -6.30 -7.10
C ALA A 24 11.60 -4.78 -7.04
N HIS A 25 10.41 -4.17 -7.00
CA HIS A 25 10.26 -2.73 -6.87
C HIS A 25 10.91 -2.21 -5.58
N ALA A 26 10.67 -2.91 -4.46
CA ALA A 26 11.25 -2.54 -3.17
C ALA A 26 12.79 -2.61 -3.19
N LEU A 27 13.35 -3.66 -3.77
CA LEU A 27 14.81 -3.82 -3.88
C LEU A 27 15.45 -2.75 -4.79
N GLU A 28 14.83 -2.50 -5.94
CA GLU A 28 15.33 -1.51 -6.90
C GLU A 28 15.31 -0.09 -6.35
N THR A 29 14.34 0.23 -5.50
CA THR A 29 14.14 1.57 -4.95
C THR A 29 14.97 1.81 -3.69
N TYR A 30 15.33 0.74 -2.97
CA TYR A 30 16.16 0.87 -1.76
C TYR A 30 17.39 1.77 -2.04
N PRO A 31 17.77 2.71 -1.19
CA PRO A 31 17.38 2.93 0.22
C PRO A 31 16.15 3.84 0.41
N ASN A 32 15.39 4.08 -0.62
CA ASN A 32 14.16 4.87 -0.56
C ASN A 32 12.94 3.95 -0.53
N GLU A 33 11.85 4.42 0.06
CA GLU A 33 10.58 3.69 0.07
C GLU A 33 9.95 3.73 -1.32
N CYS A 34 9.50 2.58 -1.79
CA CYS A 34 8.67 2.49 -2.99
C CYS A 34 7.20 2.44 -2.61
N CYS A 35 6.33 2.67 -3.57
CA CYS A 35 4.90 2.55 -3.39
C CYS A 35 4.19 2.19 -4.69
N GLY A 36 2.98 1.70 -4.58
CA GLY A 36 2.17 1.35 -5.74
C GLY A 36 0.83 0.77 -5.36
N PHE A 37 0.12 0.29 -6.37
CA PHE A 37 -1.21 -0.27 -6.24
C PHE A 37 -1.23 -1.73 -6.69
N ILE A 38 -2.08 -2.53 -6.04
CA ILE A 38 -2.36 -3.89 -6.47
C ILE A 38 -3.86 -4.02 -6.70
N SER A 39 -4.22 -4.55 -7.85
CA SER A 39 -5.61 -4.73 -8.25
C SER A 39 -5.92 -6.19 -8.53
N GLY A 40 -7.19 -6.48 -8.71
CA GLY A 40 -7.66 -7.80 -9.12
C GLY A 40 -9.12 -7.73 -9.52
N PRO A 41 -9.66 -8.81 -10.12
CA PRO A 41 -11.02 -8.81 -10.63
C PRO A 41 -12.07 -8.48 -9.57
N ALA A 42 -13.04 -7.65 -9.90
CA ALA A 42 -14.16 -7.35 -9.01
C ALA A 42 -14.96 -8.62 -8.67
N SER A 43 -15.02 -9.56 -9.61
CA SER A 43 -15.71 -10.85 -9.43
C SER A 43 -14.98 -11.82 -8.49
N GLU A 44 -13.71 -11.55 -8.17
CA GLU A 44 -12.88 -12.37 -7.27
C GLU A 44 -12.28 -11.46 -6.21
N PRO A 45 -13.07 -11.00 -5.20
CA PRO A 45 -12.68 -9.93 -4.29
C PRO A 45 -11.37 -10.15 -3.54
N GLN A 46 -11.00 -11.40 -3.24
CA GLN A 46 -9.79 -11.72 -2.46
C GLN A 46 -8.54 -11.91 -3.33
N GLN A 47 -8.65 -11.87 -4.66
CA GLN A 47 -7.53 -12.13 -5.55
C GLN A 47 -6.79 -10.85 -5.93
N LEU A 48 -5.45 -10.92 -5.85
CA LEU A 48 -4.55 -9.85 -6.23
C LEU A 48 -3.77 -10.31 -7.46
N THR A 49 -4.05 -9.71 -8.61
CA THR A 49 -3.59 -10.24 -9.92
C THR A 49 -2.74 -9.29 -10.73
N ALA A 50 -2.64 -8.02 -10.34
CA ALA A 50 -1.84 -7.04 -11.08
C ALA A 50 -1.25 -5.99 -10.14
N ALA A 51 0.03 -5.65 -10.31
CA ALA A 51 0.69 -4.59 -9.57
C ALA A 51 1.05 -3.44 -10.51
N ARG A 52 0.95 -2.23 -9.99
CA ARG A 52 1.33 -1.01 -10.72
C ARG A 52 2.20 -0.14 -9.82
N ARG A 53 3.41 0.17 -10.28
CA ARG A 53 4.32 1.07 -9.58
C ARG A 53 3.80 2.49 -9.63
N GLU A 54 3.94 3.22 -8.51
CA GLU A 54 3.64 4.64 -8.42
C GLU A 54 4.89 5.42 -8.01
N VAL A 55 4.90 6.70 -8.34
CA VAL A 55 6.00 7.59 -7.94
C VAL A 55 5.82 7.96 -6.47
N ASN A 56 6.89 7.79 -5.68
CA ASN A 56 6.93 8.34 -4.33
C ASN A 56 7.33 9.81 -4.41
N GLU A 57 6.39 10.71 -4.12
CA GLU A 57 6.60 12.15 -4.18
C GLU A 57 7.07 12.76 -2.85
N ALA A 58 7.49 11.93 -1.88
CA ALA A 58 7.91 12.41 -0.56
C ALA A 58 9.03 13.45 -0.64
N ASP A 59 10.05 13.22 -1.47
CA ASP A 59 11.16 14.16 -1.62
C ASP A 59 10.71 15.50 -2.19
N LYS A 60 9.82 15.48 -3.16
CA LYS A 60 9.26 16.68 -3.77
C LYS A 60 8.51 17.54 -2.75
N PHE A 61 7.65 16.88 -1.94
CA PHE A 61 6.91 17.60 -0.90
C PHE A 61 7.86 18.13 0.19
N HIS A 62 8.88 17.36 0.56
CA HIS A 62 9.89 17.79 1.52
C HIS A 62 10.64 19.03 1.04
N GLU A 63 11.03 19.08 -0.23
CA GLU A 63 11.73 20.25 -0.81
C GLU A 63 10.84 21.50 -0.85
N LEU A 64 9.54 21.32 -1.16
CA LEU A 64 8.59 22.43 -1.27
C LEU A 64 8.20 22.99 0.09
N ASP A 65 8.06 22.14 1.11
CA ASP A 65 7.60 22.54 2.44
C ASP A 65 8.17 21.58 3.50
N PRO A 66 9.45 21.74 3.88
CA PRO A 66 10.08 20.83 4.84
C PRO A 66 9.51 20.90 6.26
N VAL A 67 8.75 21.93 6.59
CA VAL A 67 8.10 22.07 7.90
C VAL A 67 6.88 21.14 7.97
N THR A 68 6.02 21.19 6.95
CA THR A 68 4.84 20.32 6.87
C THR A 68 5.24 18.86 6.54
N PHE A 69 6.25 18.69 5.67
CA PHE A 69 6.74 17.38 5.23
C PHE A 69 8.20 17.19 5.65
N PRO A 70 8.44 16.88 6.93
CA PRO A 70 9.82 16.80 7.45
C PRO A 70 10.57 15.53 7.03
N ARG A 71 9.90 14.55 6.42
CA ARG A 71 10.48 13.28 6.03
C ARG A 71 10.75 13.20 4.54
N THR A 72 11.89 12.58 4.19
CA THR A 72 12.24 12.25 2.80
C THR A 72 11.71 10.85 2.44
N SER A 73 11.93 10.44 1.19
CA SER A 73 11.56 9.11 0.70
C SER A 73 12.28 7.96 1.43
N ARG A 74 13.28 8.24 2.24
CA ARG A 74 13.96 7.20 3.04
C ARG A 74 13.08 6.65 4.16
N THR A 75 12.16 7.45 4.68
CA THR A 75 11.29 7.08 5.82
C THR A 75 9.84 7.44 5.62
N TYR A 76 9.46 7.82 4.41
CA TYR A 76 8.10 8.25 4.11
C TYR A 76 7.77 7.98 2.64
N PHE A 77 6.47 7.83 2.36
CA PHE A 77 5.99 7.84 0.98
C PHE A 77 4.76 8.71 0.84
N LYS A 78 4.62 9.30 -0.32
CA LYS A 78 3.49 10.16 -0.66
C LYS A 78 3.09 9.91 -2.11
N ILE A 79 1.87 9.44 -2.31
CA ILE A 79 1.28 9.31 -3.64
C ILE A 79 0.44 10.56 -3.88
N ASN A 80 0.54 11.15 -5.07
CA ASN A 80 -0.28 12.29 -5.44
C ASN A 80 -1.77 11.92 -5.32
N GLU A 81 -2.52 12.66 -4.51
CA GLU A 81 -3.91 12.32 -4.19
C GLU A 81 -4.83 12.34 -5.42
N LEU A 82 -4.61 13.28 -6.33
CA LEU A 82 -5.42 13.36 -7.55
C LEU A 82 -5.14 12.18 -8.48
N LYS A 83 -3.87 11.80 -8.62
CA LYS A 83 -3.48 10.60 -9.40
C LYS A 83 -4.06 9.34 -8.79
N ALA A 84 -4.01 9.22 -7.45
CA ALA A 84 -4.59 8.08 -6.74
C ALA A 84 -6.10 8.01 -6.97
N ALA A 85 -6.82 9.11 -6.81
CA ALA A 85 -8.26 9.15 -7.03
C ALA A 85 -8.63 8.71 -8.45
N ARG A 86 -7.91 9.20 -9.45
CA ARG A 86 -8.12 8.82 -10.86
C ARG A 86 -7.81 7.35 -11.09
N ALA A 87 -6.77 6.81 -10.48
CA ALA A 87 -6.39 5.41 -10.60
C ALA A 87 -7.44 4.49 -10.00
N PHE A 88 -7.96 4.82 -8.81
CA PHE A 88 -9.02 4.06 -8.16
C PHE A 88 -10.30 4.06 -9.03
N GLU A 89 -10.69 5.23 -9.53
CA GLU A 89 -11.88 5.36 -10.38
C GLU A 89 -11.74 4.57 -11.69
N ALA A 90 -10.60 4.69 -12.35
CA ALA A 90 -10.34 3.97 -13.60
C ALA A 90 -10.34 2.45 -13.39
N ALA A 91 -9.76 1.98 -12.27
CA ALA A 91 -9.74 0.56 -11.93
C ALA A 91 -11.14 0.02 -11.65
N ASP A 92 -11.97 0.77 -10.93
CA ASP A 92 -13.37 0.42 -10.68
C ASP A 92 -14.15 0.31 -12.00
N SER A 93 -13.97 1.28 -12.89
CA SER A 93 -14.63 1.30 -14.20
C SER A 93 -14.20 0.12 -15.07
N ALA A 94 -12.96 -0.31 -14.96
CA ALA A 94 -12.41 -1.47 -15.66
C ALA A 94 -12.79 -2.82 -15.02
N ARG A 95 -13.54 -2.81 -13.91
CA ARG A 95 -13.90 -3.99 -13.13
C ARG A 95 -12.69 -4.77 -12.60
N SER A 96 -11.61 -4.06 -12.36
CA SER A 96 -10.40 -4.57 -11.73
C SER A 96 -9.95 -3.59 -10.64
N PRO A 97 -10.73 -3.46 -9.56
CA PRO A 97 -10.48 -2.44 -8.54
C PRO A 97 -9.11 -2.57 -7.90
N ILE A 98 -8.58 -1.42 -7.48
CA ILE A 98 -7.41 -1.38 -6.62
C ILE A 98 -7.86 -1.88 -5.24
N LYS A 99 -7.16 -2.90 -4.74
CA LYS A 99 -7.48 -3.57 -3.48
C LYS A 99 -6.43 -3.34 -2.39
N VAL A 100 -5.21 -2.98 -2.82
CA VAL A 100 -4.07 -2.80 -1.92
C VAL A 100 -3.24 -1.60 -2.36
N ILE A 101 -2.81 -0.80 -1.38
CA ILE A 101 -1.69 0.12 -1.54
C ILE A 101 -0.50 -0.56 -0.88
N TYR A 102 0.60 -0.74 -1.62
CA TYR A 102 1.82 -1.31 -1.05
C TYR A 102 2.90 -0.24 -0.95
N HIS A 103 3.76 -0.40 0.04
CA HIS A 103 4.98 0.39 0.15
C HIS A 103 6.07 -0.42 0.84
N SER A 104 7.30 0.05 0.74
CA SER A 104 8.43 -0.58 1.41
C SER A 104 8.90 0.24 2.60
N HIS A 105 9.42 -0.45 3.61
CA HIS A 105 10.23 0.15 4.67
C HIS A 105 11.70 -0.19 4.42
N CYS A 106 12.56 0.79 4.63
CA CYS A 106 14.00 0.66 4.44
C CYS A 106 14.69 0.63 5.79
N ASP A 107 15.40 -0.47 6.07
CA ASP A 107 16.10 -0.70 7.35
C ASP A 107 15.17 -0.68 8.56
N ALA A 108 13.92 -1.09 8.35
CA ALA A 108 12.89 -1.20 9.37
C ALA A 108 12.00 -2.41 9.04
N GLY A 109 11.27 -2.92 10.02
CA GLY A 109 10.39 -4.06 9.84
C GLY A 109 9.15 -3.77 9.00
N ALA A 110 8.39 -4.82 8.68
CA ALA A 110 7.17 -4.73 7.87
C ALA A 110 5.92 -4.37 8.70
N TYR A 111 6.07 -3.54 9.71
CA TYR A 111 4.97 -3.07 10.54
C TYR A 111 4.24 -1.90 9.85
N PHE A 112 3.00 -1.64 10.26
CA PHE A 112 2.28 -0.45 9.81
C PHE A 112 2.59 0.67 10.79
N SER A 113 3.34 1.69 10.34
CA SER A 113 3.87 2.72 11.23
C SER A 113 2.79 3.69 11.70
N ALA A 114 3.10 4.48 12.73
CA ALA A 114 2.21 5.54 13.20
C ALA A 114 1.94 6.57 12.09
N GLU A 115 2.96 6.88 11.28
CA GLU A 115 2.81 7.77 10.11
C GLU A 115 1.91 7.15 9.04
N ASP A 116 2.05 5.85 8.78
CA ASP A 116 1.18 5.14 7.85
C ASP A 116 -0.27 5.20 8.32
N ALA A 117 -0.51 4.90 9.59
CA ALA A 117 -1.85 4.95 10.16
C ALA A 117 -2.46 6.36 10.08
N ALA A 118 -1.68 7.38 10.39
CA ALA A 118 -2.12 8.77 10.31
C ALA A 118 -2.43 9.21 8.88
N THR A 119 -1.73 8.63 7.90
CA THR A 119 -1.97 8.92 6.48
C THR A 119 -3.28 8.30 5.99
N PHE A 120 -3.61 7.10 6.44
CA PHE A 120 -4.68 6.31 5.84
C PHE A 120 -5.95 6.17 6.69
N ALA A 121 -5.94 6.63 7.94
CA ALA A 121 -7.14 6.66 8.77
C ALA A 121 -7.27 8.01 9.49
N SER A 122 -8.50 8.51 9.58
CA SER A 122 -8.81 9.76 10.27
C SER A 122 -10.22 9.67 10.84
N ASP A 123 -10.37 10.05 12.11
CA ASP A 123 -11.66 10.03 12.82
C ASP A 123 -12.36 8.67 12.74
N GLY A 124 -11.58 7.59 12.81
CA GLY A 124 -12.09 6.23 12.77
C GLY A 124 -12.46 5.74 11.36
N GLN A 125 -12.16 6.53 10.33
CA GLN A 125 -12.52 6.20 8.95
C GLN A 125 -11.28 5.97 8.08
N LEU A 126 -11.38 4.92 7.26
CA LEU A 126 -10.36 4.62 6.26
C LEU A 126 -10.46 5.60 5.09
N MET A 127 -9.32 6.16 4.68
CA MET A 127 -9.28 7.20 3.64
C MET A 127 -9.43 6.64 2.22
N TRP A 128 -8.95 5.42 1.97
CA TRP A 128 -9.05 4.74 0.68
C TRP A 128 -9.61 3.33 0.88
N PRO A 129 -10.47 2.84 -0.02
CA PRO A 129 -11.13 1.54 0.18
C PRO A 129 -10.21 0.36 -0.17
N CYS A 130 -9.18 0.16 0.61
CA CYS A 130 -8.17 -0.87 0.35
C CYS A 130 -7.54 -1.41 1.63
N ALA A 131 -6.80 -2.50 1.48
CA ALA A 131 -5.86 -3.02 2.46
C ALA A 131 -4.46 -2.53 2.12
N PHE A 132 -3.45 -2.91 2.91
CA PHE A 132 -2.08 -2.40 2.78
C PHE A 132 -1.08 -3.53 2.89
N ILE A 133 -0.05 -3.50 2.03
CA ILE A 133 1.09 -4.41 2.13
C ILE A 133 2.34 -3.58 2.41
N VAL A 134 3.12 -4.01 3.39
CA VAL A 134 4.43 -3.44 3.70
C VAL A 134 5.50 -4.47 3.42
N VAL A 135 6.48 -4.08 2.61
CA VAL A 135 7.66 -4.89 2.29
C VAL A 135 8.86 -4.33 3.06
N SER A 136 9.51 -5.14 3.88
CA SER A 136 10.71 -4.74 4.61
C SER A 136 11.96 -5.10 3.83
N VAL A 137 12.85 -4.11 3.63
CA VAL A 137 14.18 -4.30 3.04
C VAL A 137 15.20 -3.86 4.08
N LEU A 138 16.01 -4.80 4.55
CA LEU A 138 17.05 -4.55 5.57
C LEU A 138 18.43 -4.69 4.91
N GLU A 139 19.22 -3.62 4.96
CA GLU A 139 20.57 -3.60 4.39
C GLU A 139 20.62 -4.09 2.92
N GLY A 140 19.59 -3.70 2.15
CA GLY A 140 19.50 -4.06 0.74
C GLY A 140 18.95 -5.45 0.46
N GLU A 141 18.51 -6.20 1.47
CA GLU A 141 17.96 -7.53 1.33
C GLU A 141 16.51 -7.61 1.80
N LEU A 142 15.69 -8.40 1.08
CA LEU A 142 14.30 -8.64 1.48
C LEU A 142 14.26 -9.37 2.83
N ALA A 143 13.46 -8.86 3.76
CA ALA A 143 13.34 -9.41 5.11
C ALA A 143 11.96 -9.97 5.39
N ASP A 144 10.90 -9.22 5.09
CA ASP A 144 9.53 -9.61 5.46
C ASP A 144 8.50 -8.90 4.58
N THR A 145 7.31 -9.46 4.50
CA THR A 145 6.17 -8.87 3.79
C THR A 145 4.90 -9.18 4.59
N LYS A 146 4.13 -8.14 4.92
CA LYS A 146 2.93 -8.29 5.75
C LYS A 146 1.77 -7.53 5.16
N LEU A 147 0.57 -8.09 5.34
CA LEU A 147 -0.71 -7.48 4.99
C LEU A 147 -1.32 -6.83 6.23
N TRP A 148 -1.74 -5.59 6.09
CA TRP A 148 -2.37 -4.81 7.15
C TRP A 148 -3.75 -4.32 6.72
N VAL A 149 -4.69 -4.32 7.65
CA VAL A 149 -6.07 -3.88 7.42
C VAL A 149 -6.52 -2.92 8.51
N HIS A 150 -7.36 -1.99 8.13
CA HIS A 150 -7.96 -1.03 9.04
C HIS A 150 -8.93 -1.73 10.01
N VAL A 151 -8.87 -1.35 11.28
CA VAL A 151 -9.83 -1.79 12.29
C VAL A 151 -11.01 -0.80 12.29
N PRO A 152 -12.19 -1.20 11.81
CA PRO A 152 -13.33 -0.28 11.65
C PRO A 152 -13.66 0.48 12.94
N GLY A 153 -13.95 1.77 12.79
CA GLY A 153 -14.30 2.64 13.91
C GLY A 153 -13.12 3.14 14.74
N SER A 154 -11.90 2.84 14.31
CA SER A 154 -10.66 3.27 14.96
C SER A 154 -9.68 3.85 13.95
N ASN A 155 -8.55 4.39 14.43
CA ASN A 155 -7.42 4.78 13.59
C ASN A 155 -6.31 3.72 13.64
N GLU A 156 -6.66 2.50 14.02
CA GLU A 156 -5.73 1.39 14.18
C GLU A 156 -5.77 0.44 12.99
N PHE A 157 -4.67 -0.30 12.81
CA PHE A 157 -4.53 -1.33 11.79
C PHE A 157 -4.07 -2.63 12.45
N ARG A 158 -4.49 -3.75 11.88
CA ARG A 158 -4.10 -5.09 12.34
C ARG A 158 -3.52 -5.89 11.19
N GLU A 159 -2.66 -6.83 11.52
CA GLU A 159 -2.12 -7.77 10.53
C GLU A 159 -3.21 -8.75 10.08
N SER A 160 -3.20 -9.09 8.80
CA SER A 160 -4.10 -10.06 8.19
C SER A 160 -3.31 -11.09 7.39
N THR A 161 -3.96 -12.16 6.97
CA THR A 161 -3.33 -13.24 6.23
C THR A 161 -3.18 -12.90 4.75
N LEU A 162 -1.96 -13.02 4.25
CA LEU A 162 -1.63 -12.94 2.83
C LEU A 162 -1.18 -14.31 2.36
N THR A 163 -1.96 -14.91 1.47
CA THR A 163 -1.66 -16.21 0.89
C THR A 163 -1.05 -16.04 -0.49
N VAL A 164 0.00 -16.77 -0.82
CA VAL A 164 0.66 -16.72 -2.13
C VAL A 164 0.19 -17.92 -2.96
N ARG A 165 -0.21 -17.65 -4.19
CA ARG A 165 -0.69 -18.67 -5.12
C ARG A 165 0.16 -18.78 -6.36
#